data_d0d5de0354058d960141cab37565de6d
#
_entry.id   d0d5de0354058d960141cab37565de6d
#
_cell.length_a   1.000
_cell.length_b   1.000
_cell.length_c   1.000
_cell.angle_alpha   90.00
_cell.angle_beta   90.00
_cell.angle_gamma   90.00
#
_symmetry.space_group_name_H-M   'P 1'
#
loop_
_entity.id
_entity.type
_entity.pdbx_description
1 polymer ?
#
loop_
_entity_poly.entity_id
_entity_poly.type
_entity_poly.pdbx_seq_one_letter_code
_entity_poly.pdbx_strand_id
1 'polypeptide(L)'
;MSDAVRAEKIAHEVDYAARQLAQAGRLDLTREFIQHGDVTVYAHVTSVARASLSFAERLARAGISVDRASLLRGALLHDYFLYDWHDPNPSHRLHGFRHPFFALALAEEDFELTPHRWRPFRGTRFRCTCF
;
A
#
# COMPACT_ATOMS: atom_id res chain seq x y z
N MET A 1 17.69 9.92 -18.87
CA MET A 1 17.00 8.63 -18.66
C MET A 1 15.61 8.75 -19.26
N SER A 2 15.27 7.87 -20.20
CA SER A 2 13.96 7.88 -20.85
C SER A 2 12.84 7.49 -19.87
N ASP A 3 11.58 7.85 -20.21
CA ASP A 3 10.44 7.50 -19.36
C ASP A 3 10.23 5.97 -19.31
N ALA A 4 10.53 5.24 -20.37
CA ALA A 4 10.47 3.78 -20.40
C ALA A 4 11.44 3.13 -19.40
N VAL A 5 12.72 3.55 -19.42
CA VAL A 5 13.75 3.05 -18.47
C VAL A 5 13.38 3.37 -17.03
N ARG A 6 12.74 4.52 -16.81
CA ARG A 6 12.27 4.92 -15.48
C ARG A 6 11.12 4.04 -15.00
N ALA A 7 10.15 3.78 -15.87
CA ALA A 7 9.02 2.90 -15.56
C ALA A 7 9.47 1.47 -15.24
N GLU A 8 10.44 0.95 -16.00
CA GLU A 8 11.03 -0.36 -15.76
C GLU A 8 11.76 -0.43 -14.41
N LYS A 9 12.53 0.59 -14.07
CA LYS A 9 13.20 0.68 -12.77
C LYS A 9 12.21 0.71 -11.60
N ILE A 10 11.12 1.48 -11.72
CA ILE A 10 10.06 1.53 -10.71
C ILE A 10 9.37 0.16 -10.61
N ALA A 11 9.06 -0.49 -11.72
CA ALA A 11 8.45 -1.81 -11.70
C ALA A 11 9.34 -2.83 -10.97
N HIS A 12 10.64 -2.84 -11.26
CA HIS A 12 11.60 -3.71 -10.59
C HIS A 12 11.70 -3.44 -9.08
N GLU A 13 11.69 -2.17 -8.67
CA GLU A 13 11.71 -1.76 -7.25
C GLU A 13 10.45 -2.24 -6.51
N VAL A 14 9.26 -2.08 -7.12
CA VAL A 14 7.99 -2.55 -6.56
C VAL A 14 7.97 -4.08 -6.46
N ASP A 15 8.38 -4.78 -7.51
CA ASP A 15 8.39 -6.24 -7.55
C ASP A 15 9.40 -6.82 -6.52
N TYR A 16 10.53 -6.16 -6.32
CA TYR A 16 11.49 -6.54 -5.28
C TYR A 16 10.88 -6.39 -3.88
N ALA A 17 10.31 -5.23 -3.57
CA ALA A 17 9.69 -4.97 -2.28
C ALA A 17 8.48 -5.91 -2.01
N ALA A 18 7.67 -6.18 -3.02
CA ALA A 18 6.55 -7.12 -2.90
C ALA A 18 7.04 -8.54 -2.57
N ARG A 19 8.14 -9.01 -3.21
CA ARG A 19 8.75 -10.30 -2.86
C ARG A 19 9.27 -10.34 -1.44
N GLN A 20 9.88 -9.26 -0.93
CA GLN A 20 10.34 -9.19 0.45
C GLN A 20 9.17 -9.31 1.44
N LEU A 21 8.06 -8.61 1.17
CA LEU A 21 6.85 -8.69 2.00
C LEU A 21 6.16 -10.06 1.91
N ALA A 22 6.21 -10.72 0.74
CA ALA A 22 5.69 -12.08 0.58
C ALA A 22 6.51 -13.12 1.36
N GLN A 23 7.83 -12.94 1.43
CA GLN A 23 8.73 -13.82 2.19
C GLN A 23 8.62 -13.60 3.70
N ALA A 24 8.39 -12.37 4.14
CA ALA A 24 8.30 -12.00 5.55
C ALA A 24 6.89 -12.20 6.14
N GLY A 25 5.86 -12.20 5.30
CA GLY A 25 4.45 -12.30 5.69
C GLY A 25 3.61 -13.02 4.65
N ARG A 26 2.36 -12.59 4.48
CA ARG A 26 1.34 -13.26 3.66
C ARG A 26 0.93 -12.48 2.40
N LEU A 27 1.77 -11.57 1.89
CA LEU A 27 1.39 -10.71 0.77
C LEU A 27 0.96 -11.51 -0.47
N ASP A 28 1.57 -12.66 -0.74
CA ASP A 28 1.20 -13.48 -1.90
C ASP A 28 -0.24 -14.03 -1.81
N LEU A 29 -0.79 -14.23 -0.61
CA LEU A 29 -2.18 -14.65 -0.45
C LEU A 29 -3.17 -13.61 -0.98
N THR A 30 -2.78 -12.34 -1.07
CA THR A 30 -3.63 -11.28 -1.66
C THR A 30 -3.91 -11.48 -3.14
N ARG A 31 -3.25 -12.42 -3.81
CA ARG A 31 -3.54 -12.84 -5.18
C ARG A 31 -4.83 -13.64 -5.30
N GLU A 32 -5.30 -14.23 -4.21
CA GLU A 32 -6.50 -15.06 -4.15
C GLU A 32 -7.78 -14.23 -3.95
N PHE A 33 -7.63 -12.96 -3.56
CA PHE A 33 -8.76 -12.09 -3.24
C PHE A 33 -8.96 -11.01 -4.30
N ILE A 34 -10.21 -10.77 -4.65
CA ILE A 34 -10.59 -9.76 -5.65
C ILE A 34 -10.81 -8.42 -4.97
N GLN A 35 -10.19 -7.38 -5.51
CA GLN A 35 -10.38 -5.99 -5.08
C GLN A 35 -11.56 -5.36 -5.81
N HIS A 36 -11.54 -5.38 -7.15
CA HIS A 36 -12.59 -4.81 -8.00
C HIS A 36 -12.65 -5.58 -9.32
N GLY A 37 -13.85 -5.96 -9.75
CA GLY A 37 -14.04 -6.67 -11.01
C GLY A 37 -13.23 -7.97 -11.07
N ASP A 38 -12.23 -8.03 -11.92
CA ASP A 38 -11.28 -9.13 -12.08
C ASP A 38 -9.87 -8.81 -11.53
N VAL A 39 -9.71 -7.65 -10.89
CA VAL A 39 -8.43 -7.19 -10.35
C VAL A 39 -8.22 -7.73 -8.93
N THR A 40 -7.16 -8.50 -8.73
CA THR A 40 -6.79 -9.00 -7.40
C THR A 40 -6.25 -7.88 -6.50
N VAL A 41 -6.33 -8.09 -5.19
CA VAL A 41 -5.73 -7.17 -4.20
C VAL A 41 -4.24 -6.98 -4.50
N TYR A 42 -3.51 -8.07 -4.81
CA TYR A 42 -2.09 -7.99 -5.17
C TYR A 42 -1.84 -7.08 -6.39
N ALA A 43 -2.61 -7.25 -7.46
CA ALA A 43 -2.49 -6.43 -8.66
C ALA A 43 -2.82 -4.96 -8.38
N HIS A 44 -3.82 -4.71 -7.54
CA HIS A 44 -4.20 -3.37 -7.10
C HIS A 44 -3.06 -2.69 -6.34
N VAL A 45 -2.56 -3.29 -5.25
CA VAL A 45 -1.54 -2.64 -4.40
C VAL A 45 -0.21 -2.44 -5.13
N THR A 46 0.19 -3.35 -6.02
CA THR A 46 1.39 -3.17 -6.84
C THR A 46 1.23 -2.05 -7.87
N SER A 47 0.03 -1.89 -8.43
CA SER A 47 -0.31 -0.78 -9.34
C SER A 47 -0.26 0.56 -8.61
N VAL A 48 -0.85 0.65 -7.43
CA VAL A 48 -0.81 1.84 -6.56
C VAL A 48 0.64 2.17 -6.18
N ALA A 49 1.45 1.17 -5.83
CA ALA A 49 2.85 1.37 -5.51
C ALA A 49 3.66 1.97 -6.68
N ARG A 50 3.45 1.47 -7.91
CA ARG A 50 4.09 2.01 -9.12
C ARG A 50 3.68 3.46 -9.38
N ALA A 51 2.39 3.77 -9.26
CA ALA A 51 1.89 5.13 -9.42
C ALA A 51 2.46 6.08 -8.36
N SER A 52 2.52 5.64 -7.09
CA SER A 52 3.06 6.40 -5.97
C SER A 52 4.54 6.74 -6.17
N LEU A 53 5.36 5.76 -6.58
CA LEU A 53 6.78 6.00 -6.85
C LEU A 53 7.00 6.91 -8.06
N SER A 54 6.17 6.79 -9.11
CA SER A 54 6.21 7.69 -10.27
C SER A 54 5.89 9.13 -9.87
N PHE A 55 4.94 9.30 -8.96
CA PHE A 55 4.60 10.62 -8.41
C PHE A 55 5.71 11.17 -7.52
N ALA A 56 6.29 10.33 -6.64
CA ALA A 56 7.42 10.71 -5.79
C ALA A 56 8.62 11.18 -6.62
N GLU A 57 8.90 10.58 -7.78
CA GLU A 57 9.96 11.04 -8.67
C GLU A 57 9.67 12.42 -9.30
N ARG A 58 8.39 12.72 -9.59
CA ARG A 58 8.00 14.05 -10.07
C ARG A 58 8.19 15.10 -8.97
N LEU A 59 7.82 14.78 -7.74
CA LEU A 59 8.04 15.63 -6.56
C LEU A 59 9.53 15.89 -6.33
N ALA A 60 10.37 14.85 -6.40
CA ALA A 60 11.82 14.97 -6.24
C ALA A 60 12.45 15.90 -7.28
N ARG A 61 11.97 15.87 -8.54
CA ARG A 61 12.39 16.83 -9.57
C ARG A 61 11.97 18.26 -9.30
N ALA A 62 10.89 18.45 -8.53
CA ALA A 62 10.45 19.76 -8.05
C ALA A 62 11.13 20.17 -6.72
N GLY A 63 12.13 19.42 -6.24
CA GLY A 63 12.86 19.71 -5.00
C GLY A 63 12.16 19.24 -3.73
N ILE A 64 11.09 18.46 -3.85
CA ILE A 64 10.32 17.94 -2.70
C ILE A 64 10.83 16.54 -2.37
N SER A 65 11.40 16.35 -1.18
CA SER A 65 11.87 15.06 -0.70
C SER A 65 10.73 14.21 -0.17
N VAL A 66 10.69 12.94 -0.57
CA VAL A 66 9.73 11.92 -0.13
C VAL A 66 10.50 10.71 0.37
N ASP A 67 10.12 10.17 1.52
CA ASP A 67 10.62 8.88 1.98
C ASP A 67 10.05 7.76 1.11
N ARG A 68 10.84 7.34 0.12
CA ARG A 68 10.44 6.33 -0.88
C ARG A 68 10.18 4.97 -0.24
N ALA A 69 10.97 4.58 0.77
CA ALA A 69 10.83 3.28 1.41
C ALA A 69 9.52 3.18 2.19
N SER A 70 9.19 4.20 2.98
CA SER A 70 7.91 4.27 3.69
C SER A 70 6.72 4.38 2.74
N LEU A 71 6.84 5.20 1.67
CA LEU A 71 5.80 5.32 0.66
C LEU A 71 5.52 3.99 -0.03
N LEU A 72 6.56 3.29 -0.46
CA LEU A 72 6.45 2.00 -1.16
C LEU A 72 5.83 0.94 -0.25
N ARG A 73 6.30 0.84 0.99
CA ARG A 73 5.76 -0.11 1.97
C ARG A 73 4.30 0.20 2.30
N GLY A 74 3.96 1.47 2.53
CA GLY A 74 2.57 1.89 2.76
C GLY A 74 1.67 1.59 1.57
N ALA A 75 2.13 1.84 0.34
CA ALA A 75 1.37 1.55 -0.87
C ALA A 75 1.13 0.04 -1.08
N LEU A 76 2.07 -0.83 -0.70
CA LEU A 76 1.89 -2.28 -0.79
C LEU A 76 1.00 -2.86 0.31
N LEU A 77 0.88 -2.18 1.45
CA LEU A 77 0.15 -2.68 2.62
C LEU A 77 -1.18 -1.96 2.88
N HIS A 78 -1.54 -0.91 2.12
CA HIS A 78 -2.75 -0.11 2.41
C HIS A 78 -4.05 -0.92 2.32
N ASP A 79 -4.10 -1.95 1.48
CA ASP A 79 -5.19 -2.89 1.28
C ASP A 79 -4.77 -4.32 1.62
N TYR A 80 -3.93 -4.48 2.65
CA TYR A 80 -3.46 -5.78 3.12
C TYR A 80 -4.54 -6.50 3.91
N PHE A 81 -5.49 -7.12 3.19
CA PHE A 81 -6.53 -7.96 3.78
C PHE A 81 -6.60 -9.32 3.07
N LEU A 82 -6.99 -10.36 3.82
CA LEU A 82 -7.00 -11.75 3.39
C LEU A 82 -8.40 -12.35 3.57
N TYR A 83 -9.42 -11.72 2.97
CA TYR A 83 -10.80 -12.19 2.96
C TYR A 83 -11.55 -11.64 1.74
N ASP A 84 -12.60 -12.35 1.32
CA ASP A 84 -13.49 -11.83 0.28
C ASP A 84 -14.50 -10.87 0.91
N TRP A 85 -14.31 -9.59 0.67
CA TRP A 85 -15.22 -8.55 1.19
C TRP A 85 -16.56 -8.46 0.43
N HIS A 86 -16.67 -9.16 -0.72
CA HIS A 86 -17.93 -9.28 -1.46
C HIS A 86 -18.85 -10.33 -0.84
N ASP A 87 -18.33 -11.23 -0.01
CA ASP A 87 -19.14 -12.18 0.74
C ASP A 87 -20.12 -11.45 1.67
N PRO A 88 -21.42 -11.85 1.70
CA PRO A 88 -22.44 -11.23 2.54
C PRO A 88 -22.28 -11.60 4.03
N ASN A 89 -21.11 -11.38 4.59
CA ASN A 89 -20.80 -11.61 5.99
C ASN A 89 -21.00 -10.30 6.78
N PRO A 90 -21.76 -10.32 7.90
CA PRO A 90 -21.95 -9.15 8.75
C PRO A 90 -20.65 -8.48 9.23
N SER A 91 -19.55 -9.24 9.36
CA SER A 91 -18.23 -8.70 9.71
C SER A 91 -17.63 -7.83 8.60
N HIS A 92 -18.07 -8.01 7.35
CA HIS A 92 -17.62 -7.23 6.18
C HIS A 92 -18.46 -5.97 5.94
N ARG A 93 -19.51 -5.73 6.77
CA ARG A 93 -20.31 -4.51 6.65
C ARG A 93 -19.43 -3.27 6.83
N LEU A 94 -19.64 -2.29 5.96
CA LEU A 94 -18.86 -1.05 5.93
C LEU A 94 -17.39 -1.27 5.59
N HIS A 95 -17.05 -2.31 4.80
CA HIS A 95 -15.68 -2.59 4.35
C HIS A 95 -15.00 -1.31 3.81
N GLY A 96 -15.66 -0.53 2.96
CA GLY A 96 -15.11 0.70 2.41
C GLY A 96 -14.63 1.74 3.43
N PHE A 97 -15.16 1.68 4.68
CA PHE A 97 -14.72 2.56 5.77
C PHE A 97 -13.78 1.86 6.75
N ARG A 98 -13.81 0.53 6.83
CA ARG A 98 -13.11 -0.27 7.84
C ARG A 98 -11.86 -0.97 7.30
N HIS A 99 -11.74 -1.14 5.98
CA HIS A 99 -10.60 -1.86 5.39
C HIS A 99 -9.23 -1.31 5.80
N PRO A 100 -9.02 0.03 6.00
CA PRO A 100 -7.71 0.50 6.44
C PRO A 100 -7.33 -0.02 7.84
N PHE A 101 -8.31 -0.20 8.73
CA PHE A 101 -8.07 -0.74 10.07
C PHE A 101 -7.74 -2.24 10.02
N PHE A 102 -8.42 -2.99 9.14
CA PHE A 102 -8.13 -4.41 8.96
C PHE A 102 -6.75 -4.62 8.32
N ALA A 103 -6.42 -3.82 7.30
CA ALA A 103 -5.12 -3.87 6.67
C ALA A 103 -4.00 -3.53 7.65
N LEU A 104 -4.19 -2.49 8.49
CA LEU A 104 -3.22 -2.13 9.52
C LEU A 104 -3.04 -3.25 10.54
N ALA A 105 -4.13 -3.78 11.10
CA ALA A 105 -4.07 -4.83 12.11
C ALA A 105 -3.35 -6.08 11.59
N LEU A 106 -3.63 -6.49 10.34
CA LEU A 106 -2.99 -7.62 9.71
C LEU A 106 -1.50 -7.35 9.39
N ALA A 107 -1.19 -6.14 8.96
CA ALA A 107 0.18 -5.73 8.69
C ALA A 107 1.01 -5.63 9.98
N GLU A 108 0.43 -5.20 11.10
CA GLU A 108 1.08 -5.21 12.42
C GLU A 108 1.31 -6.63 12.96
N GLU A 109 0.43 -7.59 12.61
CA GLU A 109 0.60 -9.01 12.95
C GLU A 109 1.79 -9.63 12.20
N ASP A 110 1.95 -9.31 10.91
CA ASP A 110 2.93 -9.97 10.04
C ASP A 110 4.28 -9.23 9.96
N PHE A 111 4.30 -7.92 10.24
CA PHE A 111 5.48 -7.08 10.03
C PHE A 111 5.75 -6.17 11.23
N GLU A 112 7.04 -5.97 11.54
CA GLU A 112 7.44 -4.88 12.44
C GLU A 112 7.22 -3.53 11.73
N LEU A 113 6.15 -2.84 12.10
CA LEU A 113 5.85 -1.50 11.63
C LEU A 113 6.48 -0.48 12.58
N THR A 114 7.42 0.31 12.10
CA THR A 114 7.91 1.46 12.85
C THR A 114 6.80 2.50 12.97
N PRO A 115 6.41 2.92 14.18
CA PRO A 115 5.48 4.02 14.34
C PRO A 115 6.02 5.24 13.61
N HIS A 116 5.42 5.61 12.49
CA HIS A 116 5.76 6.89 11.88
C HIS A 116 5.34 7.96 12.88
N ARG A 117 6.29 8.76 13.38
CA ARG A 117 6.03 9.88 14.28
C ARG A 117 5.25 10.94 13.51
N TRP A 118 3.94 10.71 13.41
CA TRP A 118 3.03 11.70 12.88
C TRP A 118 3.06 12.93 13.80
N ARG A 119 3.66 14.01 13.35
CA ARG A 119 3.47 15.31 13.98
C ARG A 119 2.17 15.88 13.44
N PRO A 120 1.11 16.01 14.25
CA PRO A 120 -0.11 16.66 13.79
C PRO A 120 0.25 18.10 13.39
N PHE A 121 -0.06 18.44 12.16
CA PHE A 121 -0.08 19.83 11.74
C PHE A 121 -1.07 20.54 12.66
N ARG A 122 -0.59 21.49 13.49
CA ARG A 122 -1.46 22.24 14.37
C ARG A 122 -2.46 23.00 13.51
N GLY A 123 -3.69 22.57 13.43
CA GLY A 123 -4.75 23.37 12.84
C GLY A 123 -5.87 22.67 12.06
N THR A 124 -5.78 21.39 11.75
CA THR A 124 -6.90 20.71 11.04
C THR A 124 -7.21 19.36 11.66
N ARG A 125 -8.46 19.22 12.13
CA ARG A 125 -9.04 17.94 12.57
C ARG A 125 -9.30 17.03 11.36
N PHE A 126 -8.28 16.59 10.67
CA PHE A 126 -8.38 15.44 9.77
C PHE A 126 -7.56 14.32 10.38
N ARG A 127 -8.25 13.35 10.98
CA ARG A 127 -7.66 12.06 11.28
C ARG A 127 -7.48 11.34 9.94
N CYS A 128 -6.40 11.63 9.25
CA CYS A 128 -5.91 10.75 8.21
C CYS A 128 -5.01 9.73 8.92
N THR A 129 -5.51 8.52 9.10
CA THR A 129 -4.67 7.37 9.42
C THR A 129 -3.90 7.06 8.14
N CYS A 130 -2.77 7.74 7.93
CA CYS A 130 -1.80 7.31 6.92
C CYS A 130 -0.95 6.21 7.55
N PHE A 131 -0.89 5.09 6.86
CA PHE A 131 -0.03 3.93 7.12
C PHE A 131 1.44 4.27 6.96
#